data_782d3e4f39b0c8c4780b71ca1317b794
#
_entry.id   782d3e4f39b0c8c4780b71ca1317b794
#
_cell.length_a   1.000
_cell.length_b   1.000
_cell.length_c   1.000
_cell.angle_alpha   90.00
_cell.angle_beta   90.00
_cell.angle_gamma   90.00
#
_symmetry.space_group_name_H-M   'P 1'
#
loop_
_entity.id
_entity.type
_entity.pdbx_description
1 polymer ?
#
loop_
_entity_poly.entity_id
_entity_poly.type
_entity_poly.pdbx_seq_one_letter_code
_entity_poly.pdbx_strand_id
1 'polypeptide(L)'
;MTGNSAWLRQRAAPVRRRLALAVGLGELAGILMVAQTWLLASVVNAIIFRGSGPNAILPFVLAGLGVVFARSAATAAARRAAFSVASRVKTELRRRCVARLESLGPLALSGMRAGEIAHVAVDAVEALDGYFSRYLPQRAIATLLPFTILAVVFPLDWISGLVLVLTAAFLPISMIVIGDEAHERNQRLWGRLALMSGRFLDVLQGLATVRMFGAARREAAQIERISREHRLLTMSVLRIAFLSSFMLELISAVSIAIVAVISGFRLLHGTMEFGSAWFILLAAPEYFLTLRALGTFYHSRMEAMSASEQIAAFLGSSEPSPGDEDTRPPAPAQPTARAEAIAPDLVIQEVSFYYGASPVLSGLSLRVAAGEHVALCGPSGSGKSTLISLLLRFARPQAGAILVDGRPLADLGLAEWHRRIAWLPQRPTLFHGTVRQNLLLGRSGDHDSDADLRRALERARLPDLPLDTPVGEAGQGLSTGQVQRVALARLFLRNPHVVLLDEPTAHLDAENAALVSESILELARGRTTILVTHRPQTAAGMDRLVTLPGGRPA
;
A
#
# COMPACT_ATOMS: atom_id res chain seq x y z
N MET A 1 -17.09 -13.88 5.77
CA MET A 1 -17.62 -12.64 5.15
C MET A 1 -17.94 -11.50 6.12
N THR A 2 -18.19 -11.74 7.39
CA THR A 2 -18.56 -10.69 8.39
C THR A 2 -17.38 -9.81 8.86
N GLY A 3 -16.16 -10.35 8.95
CA GLY A 3 -14.99 -9.63 9.46
C GLY A 3 -14.53 -8.46 8.56
N ASN A 4 -14.39 -8.68 7.25
CA ASN A 4 -13.86 -7.68 6.31
C ASN A 4 -14.79 -6.47 6.13
N SER A 5 -16.12 -6.71 6.16
CA SER A 5 -17.10 -5.62 6.11
C SER A 5 -17.15 -4.80 7.41
N ALA A 6 -16.83 -5.41 8.54
CA ALA A 6 -16.70 -4.72 9.81
C ALA A 6 -15.43 -3.86 9.85
N TRP A 7 -14.30 -4.40 9.35
CA TRP A 7 -13.05 -3.67 9.22
C TRP A 7 -13.20 -2.41 8.35
N LEU A 8 -13.81 -2.53 7.16
CA LEU A 8 -14.07 -1.38 6.28
C LEU A 8 -14.98 -0.32 6.95
N ARG A 9 -16.01 -0.75 7.70
CA ARG A 9 -16.90 0.17 8.44
C ARG A 9 -16.16 0.90 9.56
N GLN A 10 -15.27 0.22 10.26
CA GLN A 10 -14.44 0.83 11.30
C GLN A 10 -13.53 1.92 10.70
N ARG A 11 -12.96 1.69 9.52
CA ARG A 11 -12.15 2.70 8.81
C ARG A 11 -12.96 3.87 8.25
N ALA A 12 -14.27 3.69 8.02
CA ALA A 12 -15.17 4.78 7.66
C ALA A 12 -15.55 5.67 8.86
N ALA A 13 -15.40 5.19 10.10
CA ALA A 13 -15.83 5.93 11.30
C ALA A 13 -15.19 7.33 11.45
N PRO A 14 -13.88 7.53 11.26
CA PRO A 14 -13.24 8.84 11.40
C PRO A 14 -13.70 9.86 10.34
N VAL A 15 -14.19 9.39 9.20
CA VAL A 15 -14.59 10.22 8.05
C VAL A 15 -16.11 10.36 7.89
N ARG A 16 -16.90 9.89 8.86
CA ARG A 16 -18.39 9.87 8.81
C ARG A 16 -19.00 11.24 8.48
N ARG A 17 -18.49 12.33 9.06
CA ARG A 17 -19.02 13.67 8.80
C ARG A 17 -18.86 14.08 7.32
N ARG A 18 -17.73 13.76 6.70
CA ARG A 18 -17.49 14.06 5.29
C ARG A 18 -18.29 13.15 4.37
N LEU A 19 -18.44 11.88 4.76
CA LEU A 19 -19.31 10.96 4.06
C LEU A 19 -20.77 11.42 4.10
N ALA A 20 -21.26 11.86 5.27
CA ALA A 20 -22.59 12.43 5.41
C ALA A 20 -22.77 13.69 4.56
N LEU A 21 -21.75 14.55 4.48
CA LEU A 21 -21.75 15.71 3.58
C LEU A 21 -21.84 15.30 2.11
N ALA A 22 -21.06 14.29 1.70
CA ALA A 22 -21.08 13.78 0.31
C ALA A 22 -22.47 13.20 -0.05
N VAL A 23 -23.06 12.44 0.88
CA VAL A 23 -24.41 11.87 0.71
C VAL A 23 -25.47 12.98 0.70
N GLY A 24 -25.42 13.94 1.62
CA GLY A 24 -26.38 15.05 1.68
C GLY A 24 -26.34 15.94 0.44
N LEU A 25 -25.14 16.24 -0.09
CA LEU A 25 -24.98 16.96 -1.36
C LEU A 25 -25.45 16.13 -2.56
N GLY A 26 -25.24 14.81 -2.53
CA GLY A 26 -25.77 13.90 -3.56
C GLY A 26 -27.29 13.83 -3.55
N GLU A 27 -27.91 13.77 -2.37
CA GLU A 27 -29.36 13.80 -2.21
C GLU A 27 -29.95 15.16 -2.64
N LEU A 28 -29.29 16.26 -2.29
CA LEU A 28 -29.65 17.60 -2.76
C LEU A 28 -29.63 17.66 -4.30
N ALA A 29 -28.60 17.10 -4.94
CA ALA A 29 -28.53 17.01 -6.39
C ALA A 29 -29.69 16.17 -6.97
N GLY A 30 -30.10 15.11 -6.26
CA GLY A 30 -31.26 14.31 -6.60
C GLY A 30 -32.59 15.08 -6.48
N ILE A 31 -32.78 15.82 -5.40
CA ILE A 31 -33.95 16.70 -5.21
C ILE A 31 -34.01 17.77 -6.31
N LEU A 32 -32.88 18.39 -6.64
CA LEU A 32 -32.77 19.35 -7.73
C LEU A 32 -33.07 18.70 -9.10
N MET A 33 -32.75 17.43 -9.29
CA MET A 33 -33.13 16.67 -10.46
C MET A 33 -34.66 16.51 -10.55
N VAL A 34 -35.32 16.16 -9.44
CA VAL A 34 -36.79 16.09 -9.39
C VAL A 34 -37.44 17.44 -9.73
N ALA A 35 -36.90 18.54 -9.16
CA ALA A 35 -37.34 19.90 -9.47
C ALA A 35 -37.11 20.26 -10.95
N GLN A 36 -35.97 19.90 -11.52
CA GLN A 36 -35.68 20.08 -12.95
C GLN A 36 -36.67 19.34 -13.83
N THR A 37 -36.99 18.08 -13.51
CA THR A 37 -37.95 17.25 -14.21
C THR A 37 -39.36 17.85 -14.14
N TRP A 38 -39.75 18.38 -12.95
CA TRP A 38 -41.03 19.06 -12.78
C TRP A 38 -41.14 20.33 -13.61
N LEU A 39 -40.11 21.19 -13.61
CA LEU A 39 -40.07 22.42 -14.41
C LEU A 39 -40.14 22.09 -15.90
N LEU A 40 -39.42 21.07 -16.36
CA LEU A 40 -39.47 20.64 -17.76
C LEU A 40 -40.86 20.14 -18.15
N ALA A 41 -41.49 19.32 -17.30
CA ALA A 41 -42.86 18.86 -17.52
C ALA A 41 -43.86 20.03 -17.54
N SER A 42 -43.69 21.01 -16.68
CA SER A 42 -44.51 22.22 -16.61
C SER A 42 -44.39 23.08 -17.88
N VAL A 43 -43.18 23.25 -18.41
CA VAL A 43 -42.94 23.99 -19.68
C VAL A 43 -43.63 23.29 -20.83
N VAL A 44 -43.45 21.97 -20.96
CA VAL A 44 -44.08 21.19 -22.05
C VAL A 44 -45.61 21.25 -21.97
N ASN A 45 -46.17 21.10 -20.76
CA ASN A 45 -47.60 21.20 -20.51
C ASN A 45 -48.16 22.58 -20.85
N ALA A 46 -47.42 23.66 -20.51
CA ALA A 46 -47.83 25.04 -20.82
C ALA A 46 -47.82 25.34 -22.31
N ILE A 47 -46.87 24.77 -23.06
CA ILE A 47 -46.78 24.95 -24.51
C ILE A 47 -47.93 24.20 -25.21
N ILE A 48 -48.10 22.90 -24.89
CA ILE A 48 -49.01 22.02 -25.67
C ILE A 48 -50.47 22.28 -25.32
N PHE A 49 -50.83 22.42 -24.05
CA PHE A 49 -52.23 22.46 -23.62
C PHE A 49 -52.73 23.85 -23.23
N ARG A 50 -51.84 24.77 -22.83
CA ARG A 50 -52.23 26.12 -22.42
C ARG A 50 -51.96 27.16 -23.50
N GLY A 51 -51.29 26.82 -24.63
CA GLY A 51 -50.93 27.75 -25.67
C GLY A 51 -50.15 28.98 -25.18
N SER A 52 -49.39 28.83 -24.11
CA SER A 52 -48.69 29.91 -23.42
C SER A 52 -47.63 30.55 -24.32
N GLY A 53 -47.66 31.86 -24.47
CA GLY A 53 -46.66 32.60 -25.25
C GLY A 53 -45.28 32.60 -24.61
N PRO A 54 -44.23 33.00 -25.36
CA PRO A 54 -42.84 32.96 -24.91
C PRO A 54 -42.59 33.66 -23.58
N ASN A 55 -43.27 34.78 -23.32
CA ASN A 55 -43.13 35.58 -22.09
C ASN A 55 -43.62 34.83 -20.85
N ALA A 56 -44.61 33.95 -20.96
CA ALA A 56 -45.11 33.16 -19.84
C ALA A 56 -44.21 31.94 -19.56
N ILE A 57 -43.47 31.46 -20.54
CA ILE A 57 -42.56 30.29 -20.43
C ILE A 57 -41.19 30.70 -19.95
N LEU A 58 -40.69 31.89 -20.28
CA LEU A 58 -39.37 32.38 -19.97
C LEU A 58 -38.98 32.25 -18.48
N PRO A 59 -39.85 32.57 -17.49
CA PRO A 59 -39.51 32.38 -16.06
C PRO A 59 -39.22 30.91 -15.68
N PHE A 60 -39.99 29.97 -16.24
CA PHE A 60 -39.79 28.54 -16.00
C PHE A 60 -38.48 28.03 -16.62
N VAL A 61 -38.12 28.52 -17.81
CA VAL A 61 -36.87 28.18 -18.49
C VAL A 61 -35.69 28.75 -17.69
N LEU A 62 -35.76 30.01 -17.24
CA LEU A 62 -34.69 30.61 -16.41
C LEU A 62 -34.56 29.90 -15.06
N ALA A 63 -35.68 29.55 -14.42
CA ALA A 63 -35.66 28.74 -13.19
C ALA A 63 -35.03 27.35 -13.45
N GLY A 64 -35.40 26.71 -14.57
CA GLY A 64 -34.81 25.44 -14.98
C GLY A 64 -33.29 25.50 -15.17
N LEU A 65 -32.78 26.54 -15.83
CA LEU A 65 -31.36 26.78 -15.99
C LEU A 65 -30.67 26.98 -14.62
N GLY A 66 -31.29 27.75 -13.72
CA GLY A 66 -30.78 27.94 -12.35
C GLY A 66 -30.69 26.60 -11.60
N VAL A 67 -31.70 25.76 -11.70
CA VAL A 67 -31.73 24.42 -11.09
C VAL A 67 -30.63 23.51 -11.70
N VAL A 68 -30.41 23.55 -13.01
CA VAL A 68 -29.33 22.80 -13.67
C VAL A 68 -27.96 23.22 -13.15
N PHE A 69 -27.70 24.52 -13.02
CA PHE A 69 -26.45 25.02 -12.44
C PHE A 69 -26.28 24.60 -10.97
N ALA A 70 -27.33 24.73 -10.15
CA ALA A 70 -27.32 24.32 -8.76
C ALA A 70 -27.08 22.80 -8.61
N ARG A 71 -27.76 21.98 -9.45
CA ARG A 71 -27.56 20.51 -9.51
C ARG A 71 -26.11 20.17 -9.87
N SER A 72 -25.56 20.83 -10.88
CA SER A 72 -24.20 20.60 -11.32
C SER A 72 -23.18 20.95 -10.23
N ALA A 73 -23.37 22.09 -9.56
CA ALA A 73 -22.54 22.52 -8.44
C ALA A 73 -22.63 21.53 -7.25
N ALA A 74 -23.85 21.10 -6.88
CA ALA A 74 -24.07 20.13 -5.81
C ALA A 74 -23.41 18.77 -6.15
N THR A 75 -23.54 18.29 -7.39
CA THR A 75 -22.90 17.05 -7.85
C THR A 75 -21.38 17.16 -7.80
N ALA A 76 -20.80 18.27 -8.26
CA ALA A 76 -19.35 18.48 -8.20
C ALA A 76 -18.85 18.55 -6.74
N ALA A 77 -19.59 19.21 -5.87
CA ALA A 77 -19.28 19.31 -4.43
C ALA A 77 -19.39 17.93 -3.75
N ALA A 78 -20.42 17.12 -4.07
CA ALA A 78 -20.60 15.77 -3.57
C ALA A 78 -19.42 14.87 -3.96
N ARG A 79 -18.99 14.92 -5.24
CA ARG A 79 -17.84 14.15 -5.74
C ARG A 79 -16.53 14.57 -5.06
N ARG A 80 -16.30 15.87 -4.87
CA ARG A 80 -15.11 16.37 -4.13
C ARG A 80 -15.10 15.89 -2.68
N ALA A 81 -16.26 15.97 -2.00
CA ALA A 81 -16.41 15.49 -0.64
C ALA A 81 -16.12 13.97 -0.56
N ALA A 82 -16.69 13.17 -1.45
CA ALA A 82 -16.47 11.72 -1.52
C ALA A 82 -15.00 11.37 -1.81
N PHE A 83 -14.35 12.05 -2.76
CA PHE A 83 -12.92 11.89 -3.01
C PHE A 83 -12.06 12.21 -1.78
N SER A 84 -12.41 13.27 -1.02
CA SER A 84 -11.70 13.63 0.20
C SER A 84 -11.80 12.55 1.30
N VAL A 85 -12.89 11.77 1.32
CA VAL A 85 -13.07 10.60 2.20
C VAL A 85 -12.06 9.52 1.83
N ALA A 86 -12.03 9.11 0.57
CA ALA A 86 -11.13 8.08 0.07
C ALA A 86 -9.65 8.45 0.28
N SER A 87 -9.28 9.68 -0.09
CA SER A 87 -7.91 10.19 0.05
C SER A 87 -7.41 10.12 1.50
N ARG A 88 -8.23 10.53 2.48
CA ARG A 88 -7.85 10.46 3.90
C ARG A 88 -7.66 9.03 4.40
N VAL A 89 -8.57 8.12 4.04
CA VAL A 89 -8.47 6.72 4.44
C VAL A 89 -7.22 6.09 3.83
N LYS A 90 -6.95 6.32 2.53
CA LYS A 90 -5.76 5.81 1.84
C LYS A 90 -4.48 6.34 2.47
N THR A 91 -4.39 7.64 2.73
CA THR A 91 -3.21 8.25 3.37
C THR A 91 -2.94 7.65 4.75
N GLU A 92 -3.98 7.48 5.57
CA GLU A 92 -3.84 6.89 6.90
C GLU A 92 -3.41 5.42 6.84
N LEU A 93 -3.97 4.64 5.90
CA LEU A 93 -3.58 3.25 5.73
C LEU A 93 -2.13 3.11 5.22
N ARG A 94 -1.71 3.95 4.27
CA ARG A 94 -0.31 3.97 3.82
C ARG A 94 0.64 4.29 4.97
N ARG A 95 0.31 5.29 5.78
CA ARG A 95 1.09 5.62 6.97
C ARG A 95 1.23 4.43 7.92
N ARG A 96 0.12 3.70 8.17
CA ARG A 96 0.14 2.50 9.00
C ARG A 96 0.94 1.35 8.39
N CYS A 97 0.85 1.15 7.07
CA CYS A 97 1.67 0.16 6.37
C CYS A 97 3.16 0.47 6.51
N VAL A 98 3.56 1.74 6.33
CA VAL A 98 4.96 2.17 6.52
C VAL A 98 5.40 1.97 7.97
N ALA A 99 4.62 2.42 8.94
CA ALA A 99 4.93 2.22 10.36
C ALA A 99 5.05 0.73 10.73
N ARG A 100 4.23 -0.13 10.11
CA ARG A 100 4.33 -1.58 10.29
C ARG A 100 5.62 -2.14 9.70
N LEU A 101 6.01 -1.69 8.50
CA LEU A 101 7.29 -2.08 7.90
C LEU A 101 8.47 -1.71 8.79
N GLU A 102 8.47 -0.51 9.34
CA GLU A 102 9.50 -0.06 10.29
C GLU A 102 9.53 -0.92 11.55
N SER A 103 8.36 -1.30 12.07
CA SER A 103 8.26 -2.12 13.29
C SER A 103 8.66 -3.58 13.10
N LEU A 104 8.46 -4.15 11.90
CA LEU A 104 8.81 -5.54 11.60
C LEU A 104 10.33 -5.76 11.54
N GLY A 105 11.05 -4.75 11.12
CA GLY A 105 12.51 -4.81 10.96
C GLY A 105 12.97 -5.67 9.76
N PRO A 106 14.27 -5.59 9.42
CA PRO A 106 14.79 -6.20 8.19
C PRO A 106 14.69 -7.73 8.17
N LEU A 107 14.80 -8.39 9.33
CA LEU A 107 14.78 -9.85 9.40
C LEU A 107 13.41 -10.44 9.05
N ALA A 108 12.34 -9.87 9.61
CA ALA A 108 10.98 -10.30 9.27
C ALA A 108 10.64 -10.02 7.80
N LEU A 109 11.16 -8.91 7.27
CA LEU A 109 10.97 -8.53 5.86
C LEU A 109 11.75 -9.42 4.89
N SER A 110 12.88 -10.00 5.29
CA SER A 110 13.68 -10.88 4.43
C SER A 110 12.94 -12.16 4.02
N GLY A 111 11.94 -12.58 4.80
CA GLY A 111 11.05 -13.70 4.47
C GLY A 111 9.90 -13.32 3.51
N MET A 112 9.66 -12.04 3.26
CA MET A 112 8.59 -11.53 2.40
C MET A 112 9.17 -11.07 1.06
N ARG A 113 8.40 -11.26 -0.01
CA ARG A 113 8.81 -10.76 -1.34
C ARG A 113 8.57 -9.24 -1.40
N ALA A 114 9.58 -8.48 -1.83
CA ALA A 114 9.47 -7.01 -1.95
C ALA A 114 8.26 -6.58 -2.81
N GLY A 115 7.96 -7.32 -3.88
CA GLY A 115 6.79 -7.09 -4.71
C GLY A 115 5.45 -7.28 -3.98
N GLU A 116 5.37 -8.22 -3.04
CA GLU A 116 4.19 -8.47 -2.22
C GLU A 116 3.94 -7.29 -1.24
N ILE A 117 5.00 -6.82 -0.61
CA ILE A 117 4.95 -5.63 0.27
C ILE A 117 4.51 -4.39 -0.51
N ALA A 118 5.11 -4.15 -1.68
CA ALA A 118 4.76 -3.03 -2.54
C ALA A 118 3.30 -3.12 -3.00
N HIS A 119 2.84 -4.31 -3.40
CA HIS A 119 1.46 -4.55 -3.79
C HIS A 119 0.47 -4.21 -2.67
N VAL A 120 0.73 -4.63 -1.43
CA VAL A 120 -0.15 -4.31 -0.29
C VAL A 120 -0.16 -2.80 0.01
N ALA A 121 1.01 -2.16 0.07
CA ALA A 121 1.14 -0.75 0.45
C ALA A 121 0.64 0.23 -0.62
N VAL A 122 0.69 -0.16 -1.90
CA VAL A 122 0.31 0.69 -3.04
C VAL A 122 -1.00 0.21 -3.65
N ASP A 123 -1.02 -0.98 -4.26
CA ASP A 123 -2.14 -1.42 -5.09
C ASP A 123 -3.37 -1.78 -4.26
N ALA A 124 -3.20 -2.54 -3.17
CA ALA A 124 -4.32 -2.91 -2.31
C ALA A 124 -4.93 -1.69 -1.60
N VAL A 125 -4.12 -0.71 -1.18
CA VAL A 125 -4.62 0.54 -0.62
C VAL A 125 -5.35 1.36 -1.69
N GLU A 126 -4.85 1.40 -2.94
CA GLU A 126 -5.50 2.10 -4.04
C GLU A 126 -6.85 1.47 -4.43
N ALA A 127 -6.97 0.15 -4.38
CA ALA A 127 -8.22 -0.58 -4.64
C ALA A 127 -9.38 -0.17 -3.71
N LEU A 128 -9.09 0.42 -2.55
CA LEU A 128 -10.11 0.96 -1.65
C LEU A 128 -10.75 2.27 -2.16
N ASP A 129 -10.15 2.94 -3.15
CA ASP A 129 -10.65 4.22 -3.67
C ASP A 129 -12.11 4.13 -4.12
N GLY A 130 -12.41 3.16 -4.98
CA GLY A 130 -13.75 2.94 -5.52
C GLY A 130 -14.81 2.68 -4.45
N TYR A 131 -14.44 2.02 -3.36
CA TYR A 131 -15.34 1.75 -2.24
C TYR A 131 -15.72 3.02 -1.48
N PHE A 132 -14.74 3.83 -1.09
CA PHE A 132 -14.98 5.02 -0.27
C PHE A 132 -15.46 6.23 -1.08
N SER A 133 -15.00 6.39 -2.34
CA SER A 133 -15.37 7.53 -3.18
C SER A 133 -16.65 7.32 -3.99
N ARG A 134 -17.01 6.07 -4.31
CA ARG A 134 -18.14 5.77 -5.22
C ARG A 134 -19.19 4.88 -4.56
N TYR A 135 -18.81 3.65 -4.14
CA TYR A 135 -19.79 2.67 -3.63
C TYR A 135 -20.50 3.14 -2.36
N LEU A 136 -19.75 3.62 -1.38
CA LEU A 136 -20.32 3.95 -0.07
C LEU A 136 -21.29 5.15 -0.11
N PRO A 137 -20.98 6.29 -0.79
CA PRO A 137 -21.94 7.36 -1.04
C PRO A 137 -23.13 6.90 -1.87
N GLN A 138 -22.87 6.18 -2.98
CA GLN A 138 -23.94 5.72 -3.89
C GLN A 138 -24.92 4.77 -3.19
N ARG A 139 -24.44 3.90 -2.30
CA ARG A 139 -25.32 3.02 -1.52
C ARG A 139 -26.34 3.81 -0.69
N ALA A 140 -25.92 4.92 -0.07
CA ALA A 140 -26.82 5.76 0.70
C ALA A 140 -27.80 6.52 -0.22
N ILE A 141 -27.31 7.10 -1.31
CA ILE A 141 -28.13 7.80 -2.31
C ILE A 141 -29.12 6.85 -2.98
N ALA A 142 -28.69 5.63 -3.35
CA ALA A 142 -29.57 4.62 -3.95
C ALA A 142 -30.64 4.08 -2.99
N THR A 143 -30.51 4.36 -1.70
CA THR A 143 -31.56 4.10 -0.73
C THR A 143 -32.48 5.31 -0.56
N LEU A 144 -31.94 6.52 -0.43
CA LEU A 144 -32.71 7.73 -0.11
C LEU A 144 -33.44 8.30 -1.33
N LEU A 145 -32.77 8.49 -2.45
CA LEU A 145 -33.32 9.17 -3.63
C LEU A 145 -34.53 8.45 -4.27
N PRO A 146 -34.60 7.11 -4.34
CA PRO A 146 -35.81 6.43 -4.80
C PRO A 146 -37.05 6.75 -3.93
N PHE A 147 -36.87 6.84 -2.59
CA PHE A 147 -37.96 7.25 -1.71
C PHE A 147 -38.39 8.69 -1.95
N THR A 148 -37.44 9.61 -2.20
CA THR A 148 -37.72 11.01 -2.56
C THR A 148 -38.52 11.10 -3.84
N ILE A 149 -38.15 10.34 -4.90
CA ILE A 149 -38.89 10.29 -6.16
C ILE A 149 -40.31 9.71 -5.96
N LEU A 150 -40.41 8.59 -5.23
CA LEU A 150 -41.69 7.95 -4.93
C LEU A 150 -42.62 8.84 -4.10
N ALA A 151 -42.09 9.62 -3.15
CA ALA A 151 -42.86 10.58 -2.36
C ALA A 151 -43.54 11.64 -3.22
N VAL A 152 -42.97 11.97 -4.42
CA VAL A 152 -43.58 12.88 -5.38
C VAL A 152 -44.49 12.14 -6.34
N VAL A 153 -44.13 10.92 -6.79
CA VAL A 153 -44.90 10.14 -7.77
C VAL A 153 -46.21 9.61 -7.17
N PHE A 154 -46.20 9.07 -5.96
CA PHE A 154 -47.38 8.46 -5.33
C PHE A 154 -48.60 9.41 -5.22
N PRO A 155 -48.45 10.67 -4.81
CA PRO A 155 -49.57 11.61 -4.80
C PRO A 155 -50.10 11.97 -6.20
N LEU A 156 -49.25 11.90 -7.25
CA LEU A 156 -49.63 12.18 -8.63
C LEU A 156 -50.32 10.98 -9.28
N ASP A 157 -49.77 9.78 -9.05
CA ASP A 157 -50.31 8.53 -9.56
C ASP A 157 -49.80 7.32 -8.76
N TRP A 158 -50.67 6.76 -7.92
CA TRP A 158 -50.33 5.63 -7.07
C TRP A 158 -50.05 4.34 -7.85
N ILE A 159 -50.68 4.16 -9.05
CA ILE A 159 -50.50 2.97 -9.90
C ILE A 159 -49.07 2.97 -10.47
N SER A 160 -48.64 4.08 -11.05
CA SER A 160 -47.27 4.24 -11.53
C SER A 160 -46.25 4.11 -10.39
N GLY A 161 -46.53 4.66 -9.22
CA GLY A 161 -45.73 4.49 -8.02
C GLY A 161 -45.57 3.02 -7.60
N LEU A 162 -46.66 2.25 -7.62
CA LEU A 162 -46.65 0.81 -7.33
C LEU A 162 -45.82 0.01 -8.35
N VAL A 163 -45.96 0.33 -9.65
CA VAL A 163 -45.17 -0.31 -10.71
C VAL A 163 -43.67 -0.06 -10.50
N LEU A 164 -43.26 1.18 -10.18
CA LEU A 164 -41.88 1.51 -9.89
C LEU A 164 -41.33 0.71 -8.69
N VAL A 165 -42.09 0.58 -7.60
CA VAL A 165 -41.69 -0.20 -6.42
C VAL A 165 -41.55 -1.68 -6.74
N LEU A 166 -42.55 -2.28 -7.39
CA LEU A 166 -42.53 -3.70 -7.71
C LEU A 166 -41.37 -4.06 -8.63
N THR A 167 -41.14 -3.26 -9.67
CA THR A 167 -40.08 -3.53 -10.64
C THR A 167 -38.68 -3.24 -10.06
N ALA A 168 -38.55 -2.26 -9.17
CA ALA A 168 -37.30 -1.99 -8.48
C ALA A 168 -36.84 -3.15 -7.60
N ALA A 169 -37.77 -3.92 -7.03
CA ALA A 169 -37.46 -5.08 -6.20
C ALA A 169 -36.69 -6.18 -6.97
N PHE A 170 -36.89 -6.29 -8.28
CA PHE A 170 -36.16 -7.26 -9.11
C PHE A 170 -34.67 -6.91 -9.29
N LEU A 171 -34.28 -5.62 -9.19
CA LEU A 171 -32.90 -5.19 -9.38
C LEU A 171 -31.92 -5.80 -8.34
N PRO A 172 -32.16 -5.68 -7.02
CA PRO A 172 -31.26 -6.30 -6.03
C PRO A 172 -31.27 -7.82 -6.10
N ILE A 173 -32.40 -8.44 -6.45
CA ILE A 173 -32.48 -9.90 -6.62
C ILE A 173 -31.58 -10.36 -7.76
N SER A 174 -31.67 -9.72 -8.92
CA SER A 174 -30.80 -10.03 -10.07
C SER A 174 -29.30 -9.78 -9.76
N MET A 175 -28.98 -8.75 -8.98
CA MET A 175 -27.62 -8.48 -8.54
C MET A 175 -27.04 -9.55 -7.62
N ILE A 176 -27.84 -10.09 -6.70
CA ILE A 176 -27.39 -11.16 -5.78
C ILE A 176 -27.12 -12.43 -6.58
N VAL A 177 -28.07 -12.85 -7.41
CA VAL A 177 -27.97 -14.11 -8.18
C VAL A 177 -26.75 -14.11 -9.13
N ILE A 178 -26.49 -12.98 -9.80
CA ILE A 178 -25.37 -12.89 -10.75
C ILE A 178 -24.06 -12.55 -10.06
N GLY A 179 -24.11 -11.86 -8.92
CA GLY A 179 -22.93 -11.34 -8.21
C GLY A 179 -22.05 -12.42 -7.60
N ASP A 180 -22.62 -13.47 -7.04
CA ASP A 180 -21.87 -14.57 -6.41
C ASP A 180 -21.04 -15.34 -7.43
N GLU A 181 -21.59 -15.64 -8.59
CA GLU A 181 -20.87 -16.30 -9.71
C GLU A 181 -19.72 -15.42 -10.24
N ALA A 182 -19.95 -14.11 -10.34
CA ALA A 182 -18.92 -13.16 -10.77
C ALA A 182 -17.72 -13.12 -9.80
N HIS A 183 -17.99 -13.23 -8.50
CA HIS A 183 -16.95 -13.19 -7.48
C HIS A 183 -15.96 -14.36 -7.58
N GLU A 184 -16.45 -15.59 -7.66
CA GLU A 184 -15.58 -16.77 -7.79
C GLU A 184 -14.71 -16.72 -9.04
N ARG A 185 -15.28 -16.31 -10.18
CA ARG A 185 -14.53 -16.22 -11.44
C ARG A 185 -13.48 -15.13 -11.38
N ASN A 186 -13.78 -14.00 -10.75
CA ASN A 186 -12.83 -12.91 -10.59
C ASN A 186 -11.63 -13.30 -9.70
N GLN A 187 -11.86 -14.03 -8.61
CA GLN A 187 -10.76 -14.56 -7.78
C GLN A 187 -9.84 -15.51 -8.58
N ARG A 188 -10.42 -16.40 -9.40
CA ARG A 188 -9.63 -17.29 -10.26
C ARG A 188 -8.81 -16.50 -11.29
N LEU A 189 -9.38 -15.43 -11.85
CA LEU A 189 -8.70 -14.53 -12.79
C LEU A 189 -7.47 -13.88 -12.16
N TRP A 190 -7.61 -13.30 -10.97
CA TRP A 190 -6.50 -12.66 -10.25
C TRP A 190 -5.39 -13.66 -9.89
N GLY A 191 -5.74 -14.87 -9.45
CA GLY A 191 -4.75 -15.92 -9.18
C GLY A 191 -3.94 -16.30 -10.43
N ARG A 192 -4.57 -16.36 -11.60
CA ARG A 192 -3.88 -16.63 -12.87
C ARG A 192 -3.04 -15.46 -13.37
N LEU A 193 -3.47 -14.24 -13.14
CA LEU A 193 -2.69 -13.04 -13.45
C LEU A 193 -1.40 -12.99 -12.63
N ALA A 194 -1.47 -13.28 -11.34
CA ALA A 194 -0.31 -13.33 -10.46
C ALA A 194 0.71 -14.40 -10.91
N LEU A 195 0.24 -15.60 -11.31
CA LEU A 195 1.09 -16.66 -11.86
C LEU A 195 1.76 -16.22 -13.17
N MET A 196 1.02 -15.57 -14.07
CA MET A 196 1.56 -15.08 -15.33
C MET A 196 2.64 -14.01 -15.11
N SER A 197 2.36 -13.05 -14.24
CA SER A 197 3.31 -11.98 -13.90
C SER A 197 4.58 -12.53 -13.24
N GLY A 198 4.43 -13.47 -12.30
CA GLY A 198 5.56 -14.14 -11.65
C GLY A 198 6.42 -14.91 -12.68
N ARG A 199 5.80 -15.69 -13.56
CA ARG A 199 6.53 -16.43 -14.59
C ARG A 199 7.24 -15.53 -15.60
N PHE A 200 6.58 -14.44 -16.00
CA PHE A 200 7.20 -13.46 -16.90
C PHE A 200 8.44 -12.81 -16.27
N LEU A 201 8.36 -12.47 -15.00
CA LEU A 201 9.48 -11.91 -14.25
C LEU A 201 10.63 -12.94 -14.11
N ASP A 202 10.32 -14.19 -13.81
CA ASP A 202 11.31 -15.28 -13.74
C ASP A 202 12.07 -15.44 -15.07
N VAL A 203 11.34 -15.40 -16.20
CA VAL A 203 11.96 -15.51 -17.54
C VAL A 203 12.83 -14.30 -17.84
N LEU A 204 12.41 -13.08 -17.44
CA LEU A 204 13.22 -11.88 -17.61
C LEU A 204 14.50 -11.93 -16.78
N GLN A 205 14.42 -12.31 -15.52
CA GLN A 205 15.58 -12.46 -14.64
C GLN A 205 16.52 -13.57 -15.10
N GLY A 206 15.97 -14.66 -15.63
CA GLY A 206 16.70 -15.80 -16.18
C GLY A 206 17.01 -15.71 -17.67
N LEU A 207 16.86 -14.56 -18.34
CA LEU A 207 16.93 -14.43 -19.80
C LEU A 207 18.26 -14.92 -20.38
N ALA A 208 19.36 -14.63 -19.70
CA ALA A 208 20.68 -15.13 -20.11
C ALA A 208 20.73 -16.66 -20.11
N THR A 209 20.19 -17.30 -19.06
CA THR A 209 20.09 -18.77 -18.93
C THR A 209 19.19 -19.34 -20.01
N VAL A 210 18.00 -18.78 -20.22
CA VAL A 210 17.06 -19.20 -21.27
C VAL A 210 17.70 -19.15 -22.65
N ARG A 211 18.49 -18.10 -22.93
CA ARG A 211 19.19 -17.94 -24.20
C ARG A 211 20.35 -18.92 -24.36
N MET A 212 21.15 -19.13 -23.31
CA MET A 212 22.27 -20.08 -23.33
C MET A 212 21.84 -21.52 -23.57
N PHE A 213 20.71 -21.93 -22.94
CA PHE A 213 20.17 -23.29 -23.11
C PHE A 213 19.23 -23.44 -24.31
N GLY A 214 19.08 -22.42 -25.17
CA GLY A 214 18.19 -22.48 -26.33
C GLY A 214 16.70 -22.68 -25.98
N ALA A 215 16.30 -22.41 -24.72
CA ALA A 215 14.98 -22.69 -24.19
C ALA A 215 13.92 -21.62 -24.53
N ALA A 216 14.26 -20.59 -25.30
CA ALA A 216 13.38 -19.45 -25.60
C ALA A 216 12.02 -19.86 -26.21
N ARG A 217 12.02 -20.82 -27.16
CA ARG A 217 10.77 -21.32 -27.78
C ARG A 217 9.87 -22.03 -26.77
N ARG A 218 10.46 -22.81 -25.86
CA ARG A 218 9.72 -23.54 -24.80
C ARG A 218 9.09 -22.57 -23.81
N GLU A 219 9.83 -21.57 -23.37
CA GLU A 219 9.32 -20.55 -22.44
C GLU A 219 8.25 -19.66 -23.09
N ALA A 220 8.44 -19.28 -24.36
CA ALA A 220 7.41 -18.56 -25.12
C ALA A 220 6.11 -19.33 -25.25
N ALA A 221 6.18 -20.64 -25.59
CA ALA A 221 5.00 -21.51 -25.66
C ALA A 221 4.29 -21.66 -24.31
N GLN A 222 5.05 -21.69 -23.20
CA GLN A 222 4.46 -21.75 -21.86
C GLN A 222 3.76 -20.45 -21.47
N ILE A 223 4.37 -19.29 -21.76
CA ILE A 223 3.75 -17.97 -21.56
C ILE A 223 2.49 -17.84 -22.40
N GLU A 224 2.54 -18.27 -23.66
CA GLU A 224 1.38 -18.28 -24.56
C GLU A 224 0.22 -19.11 -24.00
N ARG A 225 0.50 -20.29 -23.45
CA ARG A 225 -0.52 -21.14 -22.82
C ARG A 225 -1.17 -20.44 -21.63
N ILE A 226 -0.38 -19.89 -20.72
CA ILE A 226 -0.89 -19.17 -19.54
C ILE A 226 -1.71 -17.93 -19.98
N SER A 227 -1.23 -17.19 -20.96
CA SER A 227 -1.94 -16.05 -21.53
C SER A 227 -3.27 -16.45 -22.17
N ARG A 228 -3.34 -17.58 -22.86
CA ARG A 228 -4.56 -18.14 -23.45
C ARG A 228 -5.59 -18.52 -22.36
N GLU A 229 -5.13 -19.18 -21.29
CA GLU A 229 -5.99 -19.49 -20.14
C GLU A 229 -6.51 -18.22 -19.47
N HIS A 230 -5.66 -17.22 -19.26
CA HIS A 230 -6.04 -15.92 -18.71
C HIS A 230 -7.09 -15.24 -19.60
N ARG A 231 -6.91 -15.25 -20.93
CA ARG A 231 -7.89 -14.69 -21.88
C ARG A 231 -9.25 -15.36 -21.75
N LEU A 232 -9.30 -16.69 -21.64
CA LEU A 232 -10.58 -17.41 -21.51
C LEU A 232 -11.29 -17.05 -20.20
N LEU A 233 -10.55 -16.94 -19.09
CA LEU A 233 -11.09 -16.51 -17.80
C LEU A 233 -11.60 -15.05 -17.88
N THR A 234 -10.81 -14.15 -18.46
CA THR A 234 -11.22 -12.75 -18.67
C THR A 234 -12.53 -12.68 -19.48
N MET A 235 -12.63 -13.42 -20.57
CA MET A 235 -13.84 -13.46 -21.37
C MET A 235 -15.03 -14.03 -20.58
N SER A 236 -14.82 -14.99 -19.70
CA SER A 236 -15.89 -15.52 -18.84
C SER A 236 -16.39 -14.49 -17.83
N VAL A 237 -15.49 -13.72 -17.21
CA VAL A 237 -15.83 -12.62 -16.28
C VAL A 237 -16.58 -11.51 -17.04
N LEU A 238 -16.08 -11.12 -18.22
CA LEU A 238 -16.74 -10.10 -19.05
C LEU A 238 -18.15 -10.52 -19.47
N ARG A 239 -18.37 -11.78 -19.85
CA ARG A 239 -19.73 -12.28 -20.20
C ARG A 239 -20.70 -12.10 -19.03
N ILE A 240 -20.30 -12.41 -17.81
CA ILE A 240 -21.14 -12.23 -16.63
C ILE A 240 -21.39 -10.74 -16.36
N ALA A 241 -20.35 -9.91 -16.45
CA ALA A 241 -20.49 -8.47 -16.26
C ALA A 241 -21.45 -7.83 -17.30
N PHE A 242 -21.33 -8.22 -18.58
CA PHE A 242 -22.26 -7.78 -19.63
C PHE A 242 -23.67 -8.32 -19.43
N LEU A 243 -23.81 -9.58 -19.01
CA LEU A 243 -25.14 -10.16 -18.73
C LEU A 243 -25.82 -9.45 -17.56
N SER A 244 -25.06 -9.15 -16.49
CA SER A 244 -25.54 -8.34 -15.37
C SER A 244 -26.04 -6.98 -15.82
N SER A 245 -25.20 -6.25 -16.57
CA SER A 245 -25.56 -4.91 -17.06
C SER A 245 -26.77 -4.96 -18.00
N PHE A 246 -26.83 -5.95 -18.89
CA PHE A 246 -27.95 -6.16 -19.79
C PHE A 246 -29.26 -6.44 -19.04
N MET A 247 -29.23 -7.31 -18.00
CA MET A 247 -30.40 -7.61 -17.17
C MET A 247 -30.92 -6.37 -16.44
N LEU A 248 -30.01 -5.58 -15.85
CA LEU A 248 -30.38 -4.33 -15.19
C LEU A 248 -30.99 -3.31 -16.17
N GLU A 249 -30.44 -3.20 -17.39
CA GLU A 249 -30.94 -2.34 -18.45
C GLU A 249 -32.31 -2.81 -18.92
N LEU A 250 -32.48 -4.10 -19.19
CA LEU A 250 -33.71 -4.70 -19.65
C LEU A 250 -34.85 -4.51 -18.62
N ILE A 251 -34.62 -4.81 -17.36
CA ILE A 251 -35.60 -4.61 -16.27
C ILE A 251 -36.03 -3.13 -16.23
N SER A 252 -35.05 -2.21 -16.28
CA SER A 252 -35.33 -0.77 -16.27
C SER A 252 -36.15 -0.33 -17.51
N ALA A 253 -35.74 -0.77 -18.69
CA ALA A 253 -36.44 -0.41 -19.94
C ALA A 253 -37.88 -0.94 -19.98
N VAL A 254 -38.07 -2.21 -19.59
CA VAL A 254 -39.42 -2.81 -19.51
C VAL A 254 -40.29 -2.08 -18.51
N SER A 255 -39.72 -1.73 -17.35
CA SER A 255 -40.41 -0.99 -16.30
C SER A 255 -40.86 0.39 -16.78
N ILE A 256 -40.00 1.13 -17.47
CA ILE A 256 -40.32 2.44 -18.05
C ILE A 256 -41.40 2.29 -19.11
N ALA A 257 -41.32 1.25 -19.97
CA ALA A 257 -42.34 0.97 -20.97
C ALA A 257 -43.71 0.66 -20.35
N ILE A 258 -43.78 -0.13 -19.27
CA ILE A 258 -45.00 -0.41 -18.52
C ILE A 258 -45.60 0.88 -17.97
N VAL A 259 -44.79 1.74 -17.33
CA VAL A 259 -45.25 3.04 -16.81
C VAL A 259 -45.78 3.91 -17.98
N ALA A 260 -45.08 3.96 -19.12
CA ALA A 260 -45.50 4.74 -20.26
C ALA A 260 -46.84 4.26 -20.82
N VAL A 261 -47.02 2.95 -20.95
CA VAL A 261 -48.30 2.35 -21.46
C VAL A 261 -49.45 2.64 -20.49
N ILE A 262 -49.26 2.41 -19.18
CA ILE A 262 -50.29 2.66 -18.17
C ILE A 262 -50.65 4.16 -18.15
N SER A 263 -49.68 5.06 -18.10
CA SER A 263 -49.89 6.51 -18.11
C SER A 263 -50.58 6.97 -19.39
N GLY A 264 -50.20 6.39 -20.56
CA GLY A 264 -50.80 6.68 -21.86
C GLY A 264 -52.29 6.27 -21.92
N PHE A 265 -52.65 5.07 -21.47
CA PHE A 265 -54.05 4.63 -21.40
C PHE A 265 -54.88 5.49 -20.45
N ARG A 266 -54.36 5.84 -19.30
CA ARG A 266 -55.06 6.67 -18.32
C ARG A 266 -55.24 8.11 -18.82
N LEU A 267 -54.27 8.63 -19.56
CA LEU A 267 -54.40 9.92 -20.24
C LEU A 267 -55.50 9.91 -21.28
N LEU A 268 -55.57 8.84 -22.11
CA LEU A 268 -56.63 8.66 -23.12
C LEU A 268 -58.04 8.59 -22.48
N HIS A 269 -58.15 7.94 -21.32
CA HIS A 269 -59.43 7.85 -20.59
C HIS A 269 -59.73 9.09 -19.71
N GLY A 270 -58.89 10.12 -19.74
CA GLY A 270 -59.09 11.34 -18.95
C GLY A 270 -58.96 11.18 -17.45
N THR A 271 -58.38 10.05 -16.97
CA THR A 271 -58.18 9.75 -15.55
C THR A 271 -56.84 10.25 -14.99
N MET A 272 -56.02 10.89 -15.83
CA MET A 272 -54.71 11.45 -15.49
C MET A 272 -54.45 12.73 -16.27
N GLU A 273 -53.87 13.74 -15.61
CA GLU A 273 -53.45 14.98 -16.31
C GLU A 273 -52.15 14.76 -17.09
N PHE A 274 -52.01 15.41 -18.23
CA PHE A 274 -50.81 15.31 -19.08
C PHE A 274 -49.54 15.71 -18.35
N GLY A 275 -49.59 16.80 -17.55
CA GLY A 275 -48.41 17.26 -16.80
C GLY A 275 -47.87 16.20 -15.84
N SER A 276 -48.75 15.49 -15.12
CA SER A 276 -48.43 14.39 -14.23
C SER A 276 -47.86 13.18 -14.97
N ALA A 277 -48.50 12.78 -16.09
CA ALA A 277 -48.01 11.68 -16.91
C ALA A 277 -46.61 11.95 -17.45
N TRP A 278 -46.39 13.18 -17.97
CA TRP A 278 -45.13 13.58 -18.52
C TRP A 278 -44.01 13.66 -17.46
N PHE A 279 -44.33 14.19 -16.27
CA PHE A 279 -43.41 14.20 -15.15
C PHE A 279 -42.96 12.77 -14.75
N ILE A 280 -43.92 11.86 -14.60
CA ILE A 280 -43.63 10.47 -14.18
C ILE A 280 -42.78 9.77 -15.25
N LEU A 281 -43.09 9.97 -16.54
CA LEU A 281 -42.33 9.40 -17.64
C LEU A 281 -40.88 9.90 -17.67
N LEU A 282 -40.64 11.17 -17.35
CA LEU A 282 -39.30 11.74 -17.25
C LEU A 282 -38.56 11.35 -15.96
N ALA A 283 -39.29 11.13 -14.86
CA ALA A 283 -38.70 10.75 -13.57
C ALA A 283 -38.34 9.26 -13.49
N ALA A 284 -39.07 8.37 -14.21
CA ALA A 284 -38.84 6.93 -14.17
C ALA A 284 -37.41 6.50 -14.59
N PRO A 285 -36.79 7.02 -15.68
CA PRO A 285 -35.41 6.73 -16.03
C PRO A 285 -34.43 7.10 -14.93
N GLU A 286 -34.58 8.26 -14.29
CA GLU A 286 -33.70 8.74 -13.21
C GLU A 286 -33.83 7.88 -11.93
N TYR A 287 -35.03 7.38 -11.64
CA TYR A 287 -35.27 6.43 -10.58
C TYR A 287 -34.45 5.15 -10.77
N PHE A 288 -34.54 4.53 -11.94
CA PHE A 288 -33.79 3.31 -12.25
C PHE A 288 -32.28 3.55 -12.40
N LEU A 289 -31.86 4.71 -12.93
CA LEU A 289 -30.45 5.07 -13.08
C LEU A 289 -29.73 5.07 -11.74
N THR A 290 -30.39 5.58 -10.69
CA THR A 290 -29.85 5.64 -9.33
C THR A 290 -29.63 4.24 -8.74
N LEU A 291 -30.59 3.35 -8.91
CA LEU A 291 -30.52 1.97 -8.45
C LEU A 291 -29.48 1.16 -9.25
N ARG A 292 -29.44 1.35 -10.56
CA ARG A 292 -28.50 0.68 -11.47
C ARG A 292 -27.05 1.07 -11.22
N ALA A 293 -26.81 2.35 -10.87
CA ALA A 293 -25.48 2.84 -10.50
C ALA A 293 -24.90 2.08 -9.28
N LEU A 294 -25.74 1.65 -8.34
CA LEU A 294 -25.28 0.81 -7.23
C LEU A 294 -24.71 -0.52 -7.72
N GLY A 295 -25.35 -1.12 -8.73
CA GLY A 295 -24.87 -2.36 -9.38
C GLY A 295 -23.50 -2.19 -10.02
N THR A 296 -23.31 -1.10 -10.75
CA THR A 296 -22.04 -0.78 -11.38
C THR A 296 -20.91 -0.64 -10.36
N PHE A 297 -21.18 -0.04 -9.19
CA PHE A 297 -20.17 0.14 -8.15
C PHE A 297 -20.02 -1.07 -7.22
N TYR A 298 -20.80 -2.12 -7.38
CA TYR A 298 -20.68 -3.35 -6.59
C TYR A 298 -19.31 -4.02 -6.76
N HIS A 299 -18.74 -3.96 -7.97
CA HIS A 299 -17.40 -4.46 -8.24
C HIS A 299 -16.33 -3.76 -7.38
N SER A 300 -16.43 -2.44 -7.21
CA SER A 300 -15.52 -1.69 -6.32
C SER A 300 -15.62 -2.14 -4.84
N ARG A 301 -16.81 -2.59 -4.40
CA ARG A 301 -16.96 -3.21 -3.08
C ARG A 301 -16.22 -4.54 -3.00
N MET A 302 -16.30 -5.37 -4.04
CA MET A 302 -15.65 -6.69 -4.03
C MET A 302 -14.12 -6.55 -4.05
N GLU A 303 -13.59 -5.66 -4.88
CA GLU A 303 -12.16 -5.32 -4.89
C GLU A 303 -11.68 -4.85 -3.52
N ALA A 304 -12.42 -3.92 -2.90
CA ALA A 304 -12.08 -3.41 -1.58
C ALA A 304 -12.17 -4.48 -0.48
N MET A 305 -13.07 -5.44 -0.58
CA MET A 305 -13.14 -6.56 0.37
C MET A 305 -11.90 -7.45 0.29
N SER A 306 -11.45 -7.80 -0.92
CA SER A 306 -10.23 -8.56 -1.14
C SER A 306 -8.99 -7.78 -0.68
N ALA A 307 -8.90 -6.50 -1.03
CA ALA A 307 -7.81 -5.62 -0.60
C ALA A 307 -7.78 -5.45 0.92
N SER A 308 -8.95 -5.32 1.57
CA SER A 308 -9.04 -5.18 3.03
C SER A 308 -8.52 -6.40 3.77
N GLU A 309 -8.70 -7.60 3.22
CA GLU A 309 -8.17 -8.84 3.77
C GLU A 309 -6.64 -8.86 3.73
N GLN A 310 -6.05 -8.50 2.60
CA GLN A 310 -4.61 -8.42 2.43
C GLN A 310 -3.98 -7.36 3.35
N ILE A 311 -4.59 -6.17 3.41
CA ILE A 311 -4.10 -5.08 4.28
C ILE A 311 -4.24 -5.48 5.75
N ALA A 312 -5.36 -6.09 6.15
CA ALA A 312 -5.58 -6.53 7.53
C ALA A 312 -4.61 -7.65 7.93
N ALA A 313 -4.35 -8.61 7.05
CA ALA A 313 -3.35 -9.66 7.27
C ALA A 313 -1.93 -9.06 7.42
N PHE A 314 -1.56 -8.08 6.58
CA PHE A 314 -0.27 -7.41 6.65
C PHE A 314 -0.10 -6.56 7.91
N LEU A 315 -1.12 -5.82 8.31
CA LEU A 315 -1.08 -5.02 9.54
C LEU A 315 -1.08 -5.90 10.80
N GLY A 316 -1.48 -7.17 10.68
CA GLY A 316 -1.60 -8.12 11.77
C GLY A 316 -2.92 -8.00 12.51
N SER A 317 -3.36 -9.12 13.14
CA SER A 317 -4.55 -9.16 13.98
C SER A 317 -4.38 -8.41 15.31
N SER A 318 -3.19 -7.93 15.59
CA SER A 318 -2.87 -7.06 16.73
C SER A 318 -2.98 -5.60 16.28
N GLU A 319 -4.22 -5.10 16.11
CA GLU A 319 -4.42 -3.68 16.37
C GLU A 319 -4.09 -3.46 17.86
N PRO A 320 -3.27 -2.44 18.21
CA PRO A 320 -3.19 -2.06 19.60
C PRO A 320 -4.62 -1.79 20.07
N SER A 321 -5.06 -2.57 21.03
CA SER A 321 -6.29 -2.25 21.80
C SER A 321 -6.12 -0.81 22.31
N PRO A 322 -7.20 -0.02 22.49
CA PRO A 322 -7.09 1.34 23.05
C PRO A 322 -6.40 1.44 24.41
N GLY A 323 -5.85 0.33 24.93
CA GLY A 323 -5.07 0.23 26.14
C GLY A 323 -3.57 -0.07 25.95
N ASP A 324 -3.10 -0.34 24.73
CA ASP A 324 -1.67 -0.52 24.43
C ASP A 324 -0.97 0.83 24.14
N GLU A 325 -1.17 1.81 25.01
CA GLU A 325 -0.40 3.07 25.01
C GLU A 325 1.09 2.89 25.31
N ASP A 326 1.54 1.67 25.60
CA ASP A 326 2.94 1.36 25.94
C ASP A 326 3.85 1.09 24.71
N THR A 327 3.31 1.15 23.47
CA THR A 327 4.12 1.18 22.24
C THR A 327 4.32 2.58 21.67
N ARG A 328 4.02 3.61 22.44
CA ARG A 328 4.47 4.97 22.13
C ARG A 328 6.00 4.93 22.11
N PRO A 329 6.69 5.35 21.02
CA PRO A 329 8.12 5.52 21.11
C PRO A 329 8.37 6.39 22.35
N PRO A 330 9.26 5.98 23.27
CA PRO A 330 9.52 6.77 24.47
C PRO A 330 9.76 8.20 24.00
N ALA A 331 9.10 9.15 24.67
CA ALA A 331 9.30 10.57 24.41
C ALA A 331 10.80 10.79 24.25
N PRO A 332 11.28 11.61 23.28
CA PRO A 332 12.71 11.79 23.09
C PRO A 332 13.30 12.11 24.45
N ALA A 333 14.02 11.15 25.00
CA ALA A 333 14.76 11.35 26.24
C ALA A 333 15.61 12.58 25.96
N GLN A 334 15.43 13.61 26.76
CA GLN A 334 16.26 14.82 26.67
C GLN A 334 17.71 14.32 26.58
N PRO A 335 18.53 14.87 25.69
CA PRO A 335 19.91 14.45 25.57
C PRO A 335 20.56 14.71 26.94
N THR A 336 20.64 13.65 27.73
CA THR A 336 21.51 13.67 28.91
C THR A 336 22.90 13.95 28.39
N ALA A 337 23.52 14.97 28.96
CA ALA A 337 24.79 15.56 28.64
C ALA A 337 25.75 14.62 27.91
N ARG A 338 26.46 15.18 26.88
CA ARG A 338 27.60 14.61 26.19
C ARG A 338 28.34 13.62 27.09
N ALA A 339 27.93 12.35 27.06
CA ALA A 339 28.78 11.27 27.51
C ALA A 339 29.90 11.24 26.47
N GLU A 340 31.10 11.51 26.93
CA GLU A 340 32.34 11.41 26.16
C GLU A 340 32.31 10.09 25.37
N ALA A 341 32.74 10.17 24.11
CA ALA A 341 32.66 9.08 23.13
C ALA A 341 33.59 7.91 23.53
N ILE A 342 33.21 7.13 24.54
CA ILE A 342 33.93 5.93 24.96
C ILE A 342 33.30 4.75 24.25
N ALA A 343 34.14 3.96 23.56
CA ALA A 343 33.74 2.69 22.96
C ALA A 343 33.16 1.77 24.05
N PRO A 344 32.00 1.13 23.86
CA PRO A 344 31.36 0.30 24.89
C PRO A 344 31.96 -1.11 24.97
N ASP A 345 31.88 -1.74 26.15
CA ASP A 345 32.09 -3.17 26.37
C ASP A 345 30.86 -3.95 25.93
N LEU A 346 31.03 -4.99 25.12
CA LEU A 346 29.97 -5.85 24.65
C LEU A 346 30.09 -7.25 25.21
N VAL A 347 29.08 -7.73 25.95
CA VAL A 347 29.09 -9.06 26.56
C VAL A 347 27.87 -9.85 26.06
N ILE A 348 28.14 -10.93 25.36
CA ILE A 348 27.15 -11.90 24.89
C ILE A 348 27.21 -13.06 25.90
N GLN A 349 26.06 -13.38 26.57
CA GLN A 349 25.97 -14.39 27.62
C GLN A 349 25.00 -15.47 27.24
N GLU A 350 25.50 -16.66 26.97
CA GLU A 350 24.73 -17.89 26.67
C GLU A 350 23.60 -17.68 25.65
N VAL A 351 23.84 -16.86 24.61
CA VAL A 351 22.84 -16.48 23.62
C VAL A 351 22.48 -17.66 22.73
N SER A 352 21.18 -17.97 22.68
CA SER A 352 20.61 -18.95 21.75
C SER A 352 19.60 -18.29 20.84
N PHE A 353 19.63 -18.70 19.55
CA PHE A 353 18.72 -18.18 18.53
C PHE A 353 18.37 -19.24 17.50
N TYR A 354 17.08 -19.28 17.13
CA TYR A 354 16.50 -20.23 16.19
C TYR A 354 15.73 -19.50 15.09
N TYR A 355 15.86 -19.95 13.83
CA TYR A 355 14.93 -19.61 12.75
C TYR A 355 13.86 -20.70 12.67
N GLY A 356 12.67 -20.42 13.18
CA GLY A 356 11.63 -21.44 13.32
C GLY A 356 12.09 -22.55 14.25
N ALA A 357 12.19 -23.79 13.77
CA ALA A 357 12.67 -24.94 14.54
C ALA A 357 14.18 -25.21 14.41
N SER A 358 14.89 -24.46 13.57
CA SER A 358 16.31 -24.72 13.28
C SER A 358 17.21 -23.90 14.16
N PRO A 359 18.05 -24.52 15.05
CA PRO A 359 19.01 -23.82 15.88
C PRO A 359 20.13 -23.24 15.01
N VAL A 360 20.51 -21.98 15.29
CA VAL A 360 21.61 -21.28 14.60
C VAL A 360 22.69 -20.85 15.58
N LEU A 361 22.29 -20.37 16.74
CA LEU A 361 23.19 -20.11 17.86
C LEU A 361 22.71 -20.91 19.07
N SER A 362 23.63 -21.57 19.77
CA SER A 362 23.33 -22.40 20.94
C SER A 362 24.33 -22.07 22.06
N GLY A 363 23.87 -21.32 23.08
CA GLY A 363 24.67 -20.99 24.26
C GLY A 363 25.93 -20.16 23.95
N LEU A 364 25.91 -19.29 22.94
CA LEU A 364 27.08 -18.49 22.57
C LEU A 364 27.44 -17.51 23.66
N SER A 365 28.68 -17.57 24.15
CA SER A 365 29.25 -16.61 25.07
C SER A 365 30.49 -15.97 24.44
N LEU A 366 30.50 -14.63 24.38
CA LEU A 366 31.60 -13.84 23.81
C LEU A 366 31.65 -12.48 24.51
N ARG A 367 32.85 -12.04 24.89
CA ARG A 367 33.09 -10.68 25.35
C ARG A 367 33.98 -9.95 24.36
N VAL A 368 33.64 -8.72 24.03
CA VAL A 368 34.44 -7.77 23.25
C VAL A 368 34.66 -6.55 24.14
N ALA A 369 35.89 -6.34 24.56
CA ALA A 369 36.23 -5.23 25.45
C ALA A 369 36.06 -3.88 24.75
N ALA A 370 35.91 -2.82 25.54
CA ALA A 370 35.80 -1.45 25.03
C ALA A 370 37.01 -1.09 24.14
N GLY A 371 36.74 -0.74 22.88
CA GLY A 371 37.78 -0.42 21.88
C GLY A 371 38.52 -1.63 21.29
N GLU A 372 38.16 -2.86 21.65
CA GLU A 372 38.77 -4.08 21.09
C GLU A 372 38.23 -4.33 19.66
N HIS A 373 39.13 -4.82 18.79
CA HIS A 373 38.78 -5.22 17.42
C HIS A 373 38.79 -6.74 17.31
N VAL A 374 37.63 -7.35 17.13
CA VAL A 374 37.47 -8.80 17.05
C VAL A 374 37.10 -9.25 15.66
N ALA A 375 37.88 -10.19 15.10
CA ALA A 375 37.49 -10.89 13.87
C ALA A 375 36.71 -12.17 14.23
N LEU A 376 35.50 -12.31 13.64
CA LEU A 376 34.69 -13.52 13.74
C LEU A 376 34.89 -14.37 12.49
N CYS A 377 35.43 -15.57 12.66
CA CYS A 377 35.60 -16.57 11.62
C CYS A 377 34.69 -17.78 11.87
N GLY A 378 34.56 -18.65 10.89
CA GLY A 378 33.78 -19.89 11.01
C GLY A 378 33.15 -20.30 9.68
N PRO A 379 32.69 -21.55 9.57
CA PRO A 379 32.07 -22.06 8.33
C PRO A 379 30.80 -21.28 7.97
N SER A 380 30.34 -21.41 6.72
CA SER A 380 29.05 -20.85 6.31
C SER A 380 27.93 -21.48 7.15
N GLY A 381 27.00 -20.68 7.62
CA GLY A 381 25.90 -21.14 8.48
C GLY A 381 26.25 -21.22 9.98
N SER A 382 27.47 -20.82 10.44
CA SER A 382 27.84 -20.81 11.86
C SER A 382 27.17 -19.71 12.70
N GLY A 383 26.25 -18.91 12.13
CA GLY A 383 25.51 -17.90 12.87
C GLY A 383 26.15 -16.50 12.94
N LYS A 384 27.23 -16.22 12.18
CA LYS A 384 27.93 -14.92 12.17
C LYS A 384 27.00 -13.75 11.86
N SER A 385 26.30 -13.80 10.75
CA SER A 385 25.35 -12.75 10.34
C SER A 385 24.12 -12.71 11.26
N THR A 386 23.76 -13.84 11.89
CA THR A 386 22.72 -13.87 12.92
C THR A 386 23.16 -13.10 14.17
N LEU A 387 24.41 -13.27 14.62
CA LEU A 387 24.96 -12.50 15.73
C LEU A 387 24.95 -10.99 15.43
N ILE A 388 25.35 -10.59 14.21
CA ILE A 388 25.24 -9.18 13.75
C ILE A 388 23.78 -8.71 13.83
N SER A 389 22.81 -9.51 13.38
CA SER A 389 21.40 -9.16 13.42
C SER A 389 20.87 -8.99 14.86
N LEU A 390 21.36 -9.79 15.81
CA LEU A 390 21.03 -9.66 17.23
C LEU A 390 21.64 -8.37 17.83
N LEU A 391 22.90 -8.05 17.52
CA LEU A 391 23.56 -6.83 17.94
C LEU A 391 22.90 -5.57 17.36
N LEU A 392 22.40 -5.64 16.12
CA LEU A 392 21.60 -4.58 15.49
C LEU A 392 20.16 -4.50 16.03
N ARG A 393 19.76 -5.44 16.89
CA ARG A 393 18.37 -5.58 17.37
C ARG A 393 17.34 -5.79 16.25
N PHE A 394 17.78 -6.36 15.14
CA PHE A 394 16.86 -6.84 14.08
C PHE A 394 16.16 -8.14 14.50
N ALA A 395 16.73 -8.84 15.49
CA ALA A 395 16.15 -9.99 16.17
C ALA A 395 16.41 -9.90 17.68
N ARG A 396 15.66 -10.70 18.44
CA ARG A 396 15.87 -10.88 19.89
C ARG A 396 16.33 -12.30 20.16
N PRO A 397 17.30 -12.53 21.05
CA PRO A 397 17.67 -13.88 21.45
C PRO A 397 16.49 -14.57 22.15
N GLN A 398 16.32 -15.88 21.95
CA GLN A 398 15.32 -16.68 22.65
C GLN A 398 15.80 -17.11 24.04
N ALA A 399 17.12 -17.21 24.25
CA ALA A 399 17.73 -17.44 25.57
C ALA A 399 19.04 -16.68 25.66
N GLY A 400 19.48 -16.40 26.89
CA GLY A 400 20.67 -15.60 27.15
C GLY A 400 20.42 -14.09 27.05
N ALA A 401 21.48 -13.30 27.14
CA ALA A 401 21.40 -11.85 27.09
C ALA A 401 22.61 -11.24 26.35
N ILE A 402 22.43 -10.06 25.77
CA ILE A 402 23.50 -9.21 25.25
C ILE A 402 23.54 -7.97 26.13
N LEU A 403 24.72 -7.67 26.70
CA LEU A 403 24.94 -6.51 27.54
C LEU A 403 25.85 -5.51 26.83
N VAL A 404 25.58 -4.23 27.04
CA VAL A 404 26.38 -3.08 26.59
C VAL A 404 26.72 -2.27 27.83
N ASP A 405 27.98 -2.17 28.17
CA ASP A 405 28.46 -1.54 29.44
C ASP A 405 27.73 -2.09 30.67
N GLY A 406 27.47 -3.41 30.71
CA GLY A 406 26.77 -4.09 31.78
C GLY A 406 25.23 -3.92 31.79
N ARG A 407 24.65 -3.17 30.88
CA ARG A 407 23.19 -3.00 30.73
C ARG A 407 22.66 -3.89 29.61
N PRO A 408 21.50 -4.56 29.81
CA PRO A 408 20.89 -5.34 28.74
C PRO A 408 20.62 -4.49 27.50
N LEU A 409 21.05 -4.97 26.34
CA LEU A 409 20.82 -4.31 25.07
C LEU A 409 19.32 -4.09 24.80
N ALA A 410 18.46 -4.97 25.31
CA ALA A 410 17.01 -4.88 25.19
C ALA A 410 16.43 -3.60 25.85
N ASP A 411 17.06 -3.13 26.94
CA ASP A 411 16.60 -1.98 27.74
C ASP A 411 17.07 -0.63 27.18
N LEU A 412 18.01 -0.63 26.24
CA LEU A 412 18.44 0.60 25.56
C LEU A 412 17.38 1.05 24.55
N GLY A 413 17.15 2.35 24.43
CA GLY A 413 16.31 2.90 23.37
C GLY A 413 16.83 2.51 21.98
N LEU A 414 15.97 1.94 21.10
CA LEU A 414 16.41 1.46 19.78
C LEU A 414 17.08 2.57 18.96
N ALA A 415 16.47 3.77 18.92
CA ALA A 415 17.02 4.91 18.21
C ALA A 415 18.35 5.40 18.80
N GLU A 416 18.51 5.32 20.14
CA GLU A 416 19.76 5.65 20.83
C GLU A 416 20.85 4.65 20.47
N TRP A 417 20.55 3.36 20.54
CA TRP A 417 21.49 2.30 20.16
C TRP A 417 21.90 2.43 18.70
N HIS A 418 20.95 2.62 17.79
CA HIS A 418 21.24 2.78 16.37
C HIS A 418 22.07 4.04 16.06
N ARG A 419 22.04 5.09 16.89
CA ARG A 419 22.96 6.24 16.73
C ARG A 419 24.41 5.89 17.11
N ARG A 420 24.60 4.97 18.06
CA ARG A 420 25.94 4.57 18.57
C ARG A 420 26.62 3.51 17.71
N ILE A 421 25.88 2.81 16.84
CA ILE A 421 26.35 1.68 16.05
C ILE A 421 26.31 1.99 14.54
N ALA A 422 27.31 1.49 13.79
CA ALA A 422 27.25 1.46 12.34
C ALA A 422 27.51 0.05 11.81
N TRP A 423 26.87 -0.27 10.71
CA TRP A 423 26.93 -1.58 10.08
C TRP A 423 27.22 -1.46 8.60
N LEU A 424 28.21 -2.26 8.14
CA LEU A 424 28.49 -2.49 6.73
C LEU A 424 28.09 -3.93 6.39
N PRO A 425 26.99 -4.14 5.65
CA PRO A 425 26.57 -5.49 5.22
C PRO A 425 27.49 -6.03 4.13
N GLN A 426 27.44 -7.33 3.90
CA GLN A 426 28.19 -8.02 2.85
C GLN A 426 27.88 -7.44 1.46
N ARG A 427 26.64 -7.05 1.21
CA ARG A 427 26.17 -6.37 -0.01
C ARG A 427 25.50 -5.05 0.36
N PRO A 428 26.25 -3.95 0.39
CA PRO A 428 25.67 -2.66 0.71
C PRO A 428 24.76 -2.17 -0.40
N THR A 429 23.65 -1.53 -0.02
CA THR A 429 22.70 -0.96 -0.95
C THR A 429 22.92 0.55 -1.08
N LEU A 430 23.05 1.00 -2.33
CA LEU A 430 22.96 2.41 -2.68
C LEU A 430 21.58 2.68 -3.30
N PHE A 431 21.02 3.83 -2.96
CA PHE A 431 19.73 4.27 -3.45
C PHE A 431 19.89 5.09 -4.74
N HIS A 432 18.88 5.02 -5.59
CA HIS A 432 18.82 5.86 -6.79
C HIS A 432 18.94 7.35 -6.42
N GLY A 433 19.82 8.06 -7.11
CA GLY A 433 20.10 9.47 -6.85
C GLY A 433 21.56 9.82 -7.17
N THR A 434 22.22 10.58 -6.29
CA THR A 434 23.66 10.93 -6.44
C THR A 434 24.48 10.31 -5.30
N VAL A 435 25.81 10.29 -5.46
CA VAL A 435 26.75 9.92 -4.39
C VAL A 435 26.53 10.79 -3.17
N ARG A 436 26.34 12.10 -3.33
CA ARG A 436 25.99 13.06 -2.27
C ARG A 436 24.76 12.59 -1.47
N GLN A 437 23.65 12.33 -2.16
CA GLN A 437 22.41 11.88 -1.50
C GLN A 437 22.60 10.57 -0.76
N ASN A 438 23.39 9.68 -1.31
CA ASN A 438 23.73 8.42 -0.67
C ASN A 438 24.59 8.60 0.57
N LEU A 439 25.56 9.51 0.59
CA LEU A 439 26.40 9.81 1.76
C LEU A 439 25.59 10.43 2.89
N LEU A 440 24.66 11.33 2.59
CA LEU A 440 23.81 12.00 3.58
C LEU A 440 22.93 11.03 4.38
N LEU A 441 22.63 9.83 3.87
CA LEU A 441 21.94 8.78 4.64
C LEU A 441 22.73 8.29 5.86
N GLY A 442 24.05 8.47 5.89
CA GLY A 442 24.89 8.07 7.00
C GLY A 442 24.81 9.00 8.21
N ARG A 443 24.16 10.16 8.13
CA ARG A 443 24.29 11.23 9.12
C ARG A 443 23.01 11.55 9.90
N SER A 444 23.23 12.14 11.10
CA SER A 444 22.17 12.56 12.03
C SER A 444 22.20 14.08 12.26
N GLY A 445 22.13 14.93 11.20
CA GLY A 445 22.10 16.40 11.40
C GLY A 445 22.00 17.21 10.10
N ASP A 446 21.52 18.47 10.21
CA ASP A 446 21.13 19.34 9.08
C ASP A 446 22.30 20.12 8.41
N HIS A 447 23.54 20.00 8.89
CA HIS A 447 24.66 20.82 8.42
C HIS A 447 25.81 19.96 7.90
N ASP A 448 25.73 19.58 6.63
CA ASP A 448 26.84 18.90 5.94
C ASP A 448 27.51 19.83 4.93
N SER A 449 28.75 20.18 5.22
CA SER A 449 29.57 20.85 4.23
C SER A 449 30.05 19.82 3.20
N ASP A 450 30.15 20.23 1.94
CA ASP A 450 30.79 19.43 0.88
C ASP A 450 32.18 18.94 1.30
N ALA A 451 32.86 19.69 2.17
CA ALA A 451 34.17 19.32 2.70
C ALA A 451 34.11 18.07 3.57
N ASP A 452 33.05 17.89 4.40
CA ASP A 452 32.90 16.70 5.24
C ASP A 452 32.60 15.46 4.38
N LEU A 453 31.74 15.60 3.37
CA LEU A 453 31.44 14.52 2.44
C LEU A 453 32.67 14.08 1.64
N ARG A 454 33.46 15.03 1.14
CA ARG A 454 34.73 14.74 0.44
C ARG A 454 35.73 14.08 1.37
N ARG A 455 35.90 14.57 2.60
CA ARG A 455 36.78 13.95 3.62
C ARG A 455 36.36 12.50 3.92
N ALA A 456 35.06 12.21 3.96
CA ALA A 456 34.58 10.85 4.14
C ALA A 456 34.90 9.95 2.93
N LEU A 457 34.81 10.46 1.72
CA LEU A 457 35.23 9.74 0.51
C LEU A 457 36.77 9.52 0.49
N GLU A 458 37.56 10.50 0.87
CA GLU A 458 39.02 10.37 0.97
C GLU A 458 39.39 9.25 1.97
N ARG A 459 38.78 9.22 3.15
CA ARG A 459 38.98 8.16 4.16
C ARG A 459 38.52 6.79 3.65
N ALA A 460 37.49 6.75 2.79
CA ALA A 460 37.07 5.54 2.10
C ALA A 460 37.88 5.22 0.83
N ARG A 461 39.00 5.93 0.60
CA ARG A 461 39.90 5.75 -0.57
C ARG A 461 39.21 6.01 -1.91
N LEU A 462 38.31 7.02 -1.97
CA LEU A 462 37.59 7.49 -3.16
C LEU A 462 37.73 9.01 -3.37
N PRO A 463 38.94 9.60 -3.34
CA PRO A 463 39.10 11.06 -3.43
C PRO A 463 38.56 11.64 -4.73
N ASP A 464 38.68 10.90 -5.83
CA ASP A 464 38.36 11.36 -7.19
C ASP A 464 36.90 11.16 -7.59
N LEU A 465 36.04 10.56 -6.71
CA LEU A 465 34.63 10.32 -7.03
C LEU A 465 33.80 11.60 -6.81
N PRO A 466 33.25 12.21 -7.88
CA PRO A 466 32.45 13.43 -7.74
C PRO A 466 31.18 13.18 -6.92
N LEU A 467 30.81 14.12 -6.05
CA LEU A 467 29.61 14.04 -5.21
C LEU A 467 28.32 13.94 -6.04
N ASP A 468 28.30 14.56 -7.21
CA ASP A 468 27.11 14.59 -8.09
C ASP A 468 27.06 13.44 -9.09
N THR A 469 27.97 12.45 -8.97
CA THR A 469 27.93 11.23 -9.78
C THR A 469 26.59 10.54 -9.61
N PRO A 470 25.87 10.25 -10.72
CA PRO A 470 24.58 9.58 -10.65
C PRO A 470 24.76 8.11 -10.24
N VAL A 471 23.86 7.66 -9.36
CA VAL A 471 23.77 6.28 -8.87
C VAL A 471 22.40 5.75 -9.27
N GLY A 472 22.37 4.69 -10.09
CA GLY A 472 21.15 4.01 -10.48
C GLY A 472 20.65 3.04 -9.40
N GLU A 473 19.59 2.26 -9.71
CA GLU A 473 19.05 1.25 -8.82
C GLU A 473 20.14 0.25 -8.42
N ALA A 474 20.17 -0.09 -7.12
CA ALA A 474 21.16 -1.01 -6.53
C ALA A 474 22.63 -0.65 -6.81
N GLY A 475 22.94 0.63 -7.06
CA GLY A 475 24.31 1.10 -7.28
C GLY A 475 24.78 1.03 -8.74
N GLN A 476 23.88 0.88 -9.70
CA GLN A 476 24.24 0.95 -11.13
C GLN A 476 24.98 2.25 -11.45
N GLY A 477 26.03 2.15 -12.27
CA GLY A 477 26.91 3.26 -12.62
C GLY A 477 28.20 3.30 -11.80
N LEU A 478 28.30 2.55 -10.71
CA LEU A 478 29.51 2.39 -9.90
C LEU A 478 30.02 0.95 -9.96
N SER A 479 31.35 0.77 -9.85
CA SER A 479 31.93 -0.56 -9.68
C SER A 479 31.59 -1.13 -8.30
N THR A 480 31.63 -2.46 -8.14
CA THR A 480 31.38 -3.13 -6.84
C THR A 480 32.27 -2.58 -5.73
N GLY A 481 33.55 -2.31 -6.04
CA GLY A 481 34.50 -1.70 -5.09
C GLY A 481 34.13 -0.25 -4.74
N GLN A 482 33.60 0.53 -5.68
CA GLN A 482 33.12 1.89 -5.42
C GLN A 482 31.86 1.86 -4.55
N VAL A 483 30.91 0.98 -4.84
CA VAL A 483 29.69 0.78 -4.01
C VAL A 483 30.07 0.48 -2.56
N GLN A 484 31.02 -0.45 -2.35
CA GLN A 484 31.50 -0.84 -1.01
C GLN A 484 32.16 0.35 -0.30
N ARG A 485 33.00 1.12 -0.98
CA ARG A 485 33.71 2.27 -0.40
C ARG A 485 32.78 3.46 -0.15
N VAL A 486 31.77 3.72 -0.99
CA VAL A 486 30.74 4.73 -0.70
C VAL A 486 29.92 4.33 0.53
N ALA A 487 29.60 3.05 0.68
CA ALA A 487 28.93 2.57 1.89
C ALA A 487 29.84 2.71 3.14
N LEU A 488 31.14 2.48 3.00
CA LEU A 488 32.10 2.70 4.08
C LEU A 488 32.24 4.19 4.44
N ALA A 489 32.18 5.10 3.44
CA ALA A 489 32.17 6.54 3.67
C ALA A 489 30.96 6.99 4.54
N ARG A 490 29.79 6.34 4.40
CA ARG A 490 28.64 6.58 5.29
C ARG A 490 28.98 6.29 6.75
N LEU A 491 29.79 5.25 7.03
CA LEU A 491 30.18 4.89 8.39
C LEU A 491 31.10 5.95 9.00
N PHE A 492 32.01 6.52 8.20
CA PHE A 492 32.85 7.63 8.65
C PHE A 492 32.04 8.88 9.03
N LEU A 493 31.02 9.21 8.23
CA LEU A 493 30.11 10.34 8.50
C LEU A 493 29.28 10.12 9.77
N ARG A 494 28.89 8.86 10.03
CA ARG A 494 28.08 8.50 11.19
C ARG A 494 28.85 8.62 12.51
N ASN A 495 30.15 8.48 12.48
CA ASN A 495 31.05 8.49 13.64
C ASN A 495 30.56 7.58 14.81
N PRO A 496 30.40 6.27 14.57
CA PRO A 496 29.83 5.33 15.54
C PRO A 496 30.81 5.03 16.67
N HIS A 497 30.29 4.51 17.81
CA HIS A 497 31.11 3.92 18.90
C HIS A 497 31.35 2.43 18.70
N VAL A 498 30.41 1.74 18.00
CA VAL A 498 30.49 0.33 17.66
C VAL A 498 30.42 0.18 16.14
N VAL A 499 31.31 -0.63 15.58
CA VAL A 499 31.37 -0.92 14.14
C VAL A 499 31.15 -2.40 13.92
N LEU A 500 30.15 -2.74 13.11
CA LEU A 500 29.86 -4.09 12.67
C LEU A 500 30.10 -4.21 11.16
N LEU A 501 30.94 -5.17 10.77
CA LEU A 501 31.33 -5.37 9.37
C LEU A 501 31.07 -6.83 8.98
N ASP A 502 30.23 -7.04 7.98
CA ASP A 502 29.89 -8.38 7.49
C ASP A 502 30.55 -8.64 6.13
N GLU A 503 31.66 -9.38 6.11
CA GLU A 503 32.44 -9.74 4.92
C GLU A 503 32.74 -8.56 3.99
N PRO A 504 33.27 -7.44 4.47
CA PRO A 504 33.35 -6.17 3.71
C PRO A 504 34.27 -6.24 2.47
N THR A 505 35.10 -7.25 2.34
CA THR A 505 36.00 -7.47 1.20
C THR A 505 35.57 -8.63 0.29
N ALA A 506 34.37 -9.22 0.54
CA ALA A 506 33.85 -10.26 -0.33
C ALA A 506 33.58 -9.71 -1.74
N HIS A 507 33.85 -10.53 -2.75
CA HIS A 507 33.65 -10.20 -4.17
C HIS A 507 34.48 -9.03 -4.71
N LEU A 508 35.53 -8.59 -3.96
CA LEU A 508 36.48 -7.60 -4.43
C LEU A 508 37.76 -8.28 -4.94
N ASP A 509 38.37 -7.67 -5.95
CA ASP A 509 39.72 -7.99 -6.38
C ASP A 509 40.73 -7.63 -5.26
N ALA A 510 41.97 -8.06 -5.42
CA ALA A 510 43.01 -7.90 -4.38
C ALA A 510 43.31 -6.41 -4.07
N GLU A 511 43.33 -5.55 -5.10
CA GLU A 511 43.64 -4.13 -4.95
C GLU A 511 42.50 -3.42 -4.16
N ASN A 512 41.25 -3.56 -4.61
CA ASN A 512 40.10 -2.97 -3.92
C ASN A 512 39.92 -3.55 -2.50
N ALA A 513 40.20 -4.85 -2.29
CA ALA A 513 40.16 -5.47 -0.97
C ALA A 513 41.22 -4.86 -0.02
N ALA A 514 42.42 -4.55 -0.50
CA ALA A 514 43.45 -3.87 0.29
C ALA A 514 42.99 -2.47 0.71
N LEU A 515 42.49 -1.65 -0.23
CA LEU A 515 42.00 -0.30 0.02
C LEU A 515 40.85 -0.30 1.05
N VAL A 516 39.91 -1.23 0.92
CA VAL A 516 38.81 -1.38 1.89
C VAL A 516 39.34 -1.81 3.27
N SER A 517 40.31 -2.72 3.33
CA SER A 517 40.93 -3.16 4.60
C SER A 517 41.64 -2.02 5.32
N GLU A 518 42.40 -1.19 4.60
CA GLU A 518 43.04 0.00 5.17
C GLU A 518 42.01 0.97 5.77
N SER A 519 40.94 1.26 5.01
CA SER A 519 39.87 2.13 5.48
C SER A 519 39.12 1.56 6.69
N ILE A 520 38.96 0.23 6.78
CA ILE A 520 38.38 -0.45 7.93
C ILE A 520 39.28 -0.28 9.18
N LEU A 521 40.58 -0.48 9.04
CA LEU A 521 41.53 -0.29 10.16
C LEU A 521 41.52 1.17 10.63
N GLU A 522 41.41 2.12 9.74
CA GLU A 522 41.25 3.53 10.10
C GLU A 522 39.93 3.78 10.85
N LEU A 523 38.83 3.20 10.35
CA LEU A 523 37.50 3.33 10.99
C LEU A 523 37.45 2.69 12.35
N ALA A 524 38.11 1.56 12.56
CA ALA A 524 38.12 0.79 13.80
C ALA A 524 38.82 1.53 14.96
N ARG A 525 39.77 2.42 14.69
CA ARG A 525 40.56 3.10 15.75
C ARG A 525 39.69 3.77 16.80
N GLY A 526 39.86 3.37 18.05
CA GLY A 526 39.14 3.90 19.21
C GLY A 526 37.66 3.48 19.27
N ARG A 527 37.24 2.44 18.54
CA ARG A 527 35.87 1.94 18.49
C ARG A 527 35.83 0.44 18.76
N THR A 528 34.80 -0.03 19.44
CA THR A 528 34.57 -1.47 19.56
C THR A 528 34.13 -2.03 18.18
N THR A 529 34.93 -2.97 17.64
CA THR A 529 34.73 -3.44 16.27
C THR A 529 34.56 -4.95 16.20
N ILE A 530 33.55 -5.40 15.50
CA ILE A 530 33.31 -6.81 15.17
C ILE A 530 33.34 -6.95 13.65
N LEU A 531 34.30 -7.70 13.15
CA LEU A 531 34.49 -7.97 11.72
C LEU A 531 34.23 -9.46 11.42
N VAL A 532 33.23 -9.76 10.63
CA VAL A 532 33.04 -11.09 10.04
C VAL A 532 33.87 -11.18 8.78
N THR A 533 34.77 -12.16 8.71
CA THR A 533 35.60 -12.38 7.53
C THR A 533 36.04 -13.82 7.36
N HIS A 534 36.23 -14.25 6.12
CA HIS A 534 36.89 -15.49 5.76
C HIS A 534 38.32 -15.28 5.21
N ARG A 535 38.76 -14.03 5.09
CA ARG A 535 40.07 -13.66 4.54
C ARG A 535 41.08 -13.46 5.69
N PRO A 536 42.16 -14.27 5.77
CA PRO A 536 43.19 -14.13 6.81
C PRO A 536 43.83 -12.74 6.84
N GLN A 537 44.04 -12.12 5.68
CA GLN A 537 44.65 -10.80 5.52
C GLN A 537 43.84 -9.69 6.21
N THR A 538 42.52 -9.73 6.12
CA THR A 538 41.65 -8.76 6.77
C THR A 538 41.51 -9.03 8.25
N ALA A 539 41.60 -10.30 8.67
CA ALA A 539 41.61 -10.70 10.08
C ALA A 539 42.91 -10.34 10.79
N ALA A 540 44.05 -10.32 10.10
CA ALA A 540 45.39 -10.04 10.67
C ALA A 540 45.53 -8.64 11.28
N GLY A 541 44.65 -7.69 10.89
CA GLY A 541 44.60 -6.33 11.46
C GLY A 541 43.74 -6.20 12.73
N MET A 542 43.12 -7.29 13.22
CA MET A 542 42.28 -7.29 14.41
C MET A 542 43.06 -7.78 15.65
N ASP A 543 42.65 -7.33 16.84
CA ASP A 543 43.33 -7.66 18.10
C ASP A 543 43.13 -9.13 18.46
N ARG A 544 41.98 -9.72 18.10
CA ARG A 544 41.63 -11.10 18.44
C ARG A 544 40.80 -11.78 17.36
N LEU A 545 41.11 -13.06 17.13
CA LEU A 545 40.36 -13.94 16.26
C LEU A 545 39.48 -14.89 17.11
N VAL A 546 38.18 -14.92 16.79
CA VAL A 546 37.21 -15.81 17.43
C VAL A 546 36.58 -16.70 16.36
N THR A 547 36.67 -17.99 16.55
CA THR A 547 36.05 -18.97 15.63
C THR A 547 34.72 -19.44 16.19
N LEU A 548 33.64 -19.17 15.48
CA LEU A 548 32.33 -19.72 15.84
C LEU A 548 32.28 -21.20 15.40
N PRO A 549 31.89 -22.12 16.31
CA PRO A 549 31.70 -23.52 15.93
C PRO A 549 30.58 -23.65 14.90
N GLY A 550 30.70 -24.61 13.97
CA GLY A 550 29.65 -24.86 12.99
C GLY A 550 28.35 -25.28 13.70
N GLY A 551 27.26 -24.57 13.43
CA GLY A 551 25.96 -24.77 14.07
C GLY A 551 25.20 -26.01 13.58
N ARG A 552 25.81 -27.18 13.63
CA ARG A 552 25.09 -28.46 13.62
C ARG A 552 25.33 -29.13 14.98
N PRO A 553 24.29 -29.39 15.78
CA PRO A 553 24.42 -30.42 16.81
C PRO A 553 24.70 -31.74 16.11
N ALA A 554 25.64 -32.50 16.65
CA ALA A 554 25.94 -33.86 16.24
C ALA A 554 24.67 -34.73 16.34
#